data_79a32bd50da3fe174635231b56289866
#
_entry.id   79a32bd50da3fe174635231b56289866
#
_cell.length_a   1.000
_cell.length_b   1.000
_cell.length_c   1.000
_cell.angle_alpha   90.00
_cell.angle_beta   90.00
_cell.angle_gamma   90.00
#
_symmetry.space_group_name_H-M   'P 1'
#
loop_
_entity.id
_entity.type
_entity.pdbx_description
1 polymer ?
#
loop_
_entity_poly.entity_id
_entity_poly.type
_entity_poly.pdbx_seq_one_letter_code
_entity_poly.pdbx_strand_id
1 'polypeptide(L)'
;MSPSRPIPAAVFIAICAGGVRADEVGLVEAPPLAGRATEHGIELSVLPAGRPLRTRLFLRREDAGAAETEVRFAAPVPFERPFQCLRVEGAPAAIAPPGTPAPADPAAADPLLPAGTACELVLRGLDEGAAYRWRLVLEEGGAHARSGAAVEREEYGGRFVTVRPRGAPFTFAVFSDSHVFPSALEPTLPPDVSADDRFLNYVLDGIVWYRTTRERVAFECARALQAIGAEHSDFAVSLGDVFDLHGRGFNWAFDAPDVAAAAHREARRAVCQLGEAGAFYQVVGNWEGESGCHPQLQRAFAIDARERYAMNPRPDTSPLGGGPEEDYFAWRWGDVLCVALNVRGYTKTPHHLGNDGTAEGKPDDFTLGPEQKAFLEKTLRGSDLPYKVTFIHHTVGGNAGDAENSAYGRGGGRAAHVGEQAWVHDLCVATGVQVFFYGHDHVFTDMVVDGMHYALPGTTSAPWRFTKKETGYDTSFPDSGYARVRVTPQEMRVEFVTLEGNVLPISFSVPPRKK
;
A
#
# COMPACT_ATOMS: atom_id res chain seq x y z
N MET A 1 21.37 29.99 16.50
CA MET A 1 20.73 28.91 17.29
C MET A 1 19.70 29.57 18.19
N SER A 2 18.43 29.52 17.81
CA SER A 2 17.31 30.06 18.59
C SER A 2 16.54 28.87 19.19
N PRO A 3 16.16 28.88 20.47
CA PRO A 3 15.55 27.73 21.11
C PRO A 3 14.12 27.54 20.59
N SER A 4 13.83 26.36 20.09
CA SER A 4 12.50 25.90 19.74
C SER A 4 11.58 25.88 20.95
N ARG A 5 10.44 26.55 20.85
CA ARG A 5 9.37 26.53 21.86
C ARG A 5 8.77 25.12 21.95
N PRO A 6 8.50 24.58 23.13
CA PRO A 6 7.80 23.31 23.28
C PRO A 6 6.34 23.48 22.84
N ILE A 7 5.86 22.56 21.98
CA ILE A 7 4.46 22.45 21.58
C ILE A 7 3.68 21.85 22.77
N PRO A 8 2.54 22.41 23.19
CA PRO A 8 1.77 21.88 24.32
C PRO A 8 1.20 20.49 23.99
N ALA A 9 1.35 19.55 24.90
CA ALA A 9 0.84 18.18 24.84
C ALA A 9 -0.71 18.04 24.72
N ALA A 10 -1.45 19.14 24.73
CA ALA A 10 -2.92 19.13 24.72
C ALA A 10 -3.57 19.00 23.32
N VAL A 11 -2.79 18.96 22.23
CA VAL A 11 -3.34 18.84 20.85
C VAL A 11 -3.45 17.38 20.39
N PHE A 12 -2.95 16.42 21.16
CA PHE A 12 -2.85 15.02 20.77
C PHE A 12 -4.15 14.19 20.86
N ILE A 13 -5.25 14.73 21.42
CA ILE A 13 -6.44 13.94 21.75
C ILE A 13 -7.62 14.13 20.77
N ALA A 14 -7.55 15.04 19.81
CA ALA A 14 -8.73 15.41 19.01
C ALA A 14 -8.70 15.00 17.53
N ILE A 15 -7.68 14.29 17.04
CA ILE A 15 -7.55 13.96 15.60
C ILE A 15 -7.91 12.51 15.28
N CYS A 16 -8.12 11.65 16.27
CA CYS A 16 -8.72 10.33 16.08
C CYS A 16 -10.22 10.37 16.39
N ALA A 17 -11.02 11.00 15.54
CA ALA A 17 -12.49 10.86 15.58
C ALA A 17 -12.86 9.44 15.11
N GLY A 18 -12.63 8.46 15.96
CA GLY A 18 -12.71 7.02 15.77
C GLY A 18 -11.63 6.29 16.56
N GLY A 19 -11.00 6.97 17.52
CA GLY A 19 -9.84 6.50 18.27
C GLY A 19 -10.12 5.25 19.08
N VAL A 20 -9.76 4.10 18.55
CA VAL A 20 -9.50 2.91 19.34
C VAL A 20 -8.17 3.16 20.07
N ARG A 21 -8.20 3.21 21.41
CA ARG A 21 -6.98 3.21 22.22
C ARG A 21 -6.17 1.97 21.86
N ALA A 22 -4.86 2.10 21.79
CA ALA A 22 -3.95 1.01 21.41
C ALA A 22 -4.09 -0.28 22.25
N ASP A 23 -4.77 -0.21 23.38
CA ASP A 23 -4.93 -1.28 24.36
C ASP A 23 -6.36 -1.89 24.38
N GLU A 24 -7.32 -1.34 23.67
CA GLU A 24 -8.65 -1.96 23.54
C GLU A 24 -8.68 -2.83 22.29
N VAL A 25 -8.85 -4.15 22.49
CA VAL A 25 -9.13 -5.10 21.40
C VAL A 25 -10.52 -4.77 20.88
N GLY A 26 -10.60 -3.95 19.84
CA GLY A 26 -11.84 -3.65 19.15
C GLY A 26 -12.44 -4.88 18.47
N LEU A 27 -13.58 -4.72 17.81
CA LEU A 27 -14.25 -5.80 17.09
C LEU A 27 -13.43 -6.31 15.89
N VAL A 28 -12.53 -5.51 15.36
CA VAL A 28 -11.64 -5.87 14.23
C VAL A 28 -10.17 -5.73 14.60
N GLU A 29 -9.31 -6.55 13.97
CA GLU A 29 -7.86 -6.50 14.13
C GLU A 29 -7.25 -5.20 13.58
N ALA A 30 -7.82 -4.70 12.48
CA ALA A 30 -7.49 -3.44 11.85
C ALA A 30 -8.70 -2.90 11.10
N PRO A 31 -8.80 -1.57 10.84
CA PRO A 31 -9.91 -0.98 10.12
C PRO A 31 -10.16 -1.63 8.76
N PRO A 32 -11.42 -1.67 8.27
CA PRO A 32 -11.74 -2.15 6.92
C PRO A 32 -10.97 -1.38 5.85
N LEU A 33 -10.53 -2.08 4.80
CA LEU A 33 -9.76 -1.52 3.70
C LEU A 33 -10.45 -1.81 2.37
N ALA A 34 -10.58 -0.79 1.51
CA ALA A 34 -11.10 -0.93 0.16
C ALA A 34 -9.96 -1.21 -0.84
N GLY A 35 -10.18 -2.13 -1.77
CA GLY A 35 -9.21 -2.47 -2.82
C GLY A 35 -9.85 -3.24 -3.96
N ARG A 36 -9.06 -3.67 -4.93
CA ARG A 36 -9.48 -4.49 -6.08
C ARG A 36 -10.71 -3.93 -6.81
N ALA A 37 -10.70 -2.61 -7.06
CA ALA A 37 -11.78 -1.96 -7.76
C ALA A 37 -11.91 -2.47 -9.19
N THR A 38 -13.14 -2.64 -9.65
CA THR A 38 -13.51 -2.99 -11.02
C THR A 38 -14.45 -1.92 -11.59
N GLU A 39 -14.84 -2.07 -12.86
CA GLU A 39 -15.80 -1.17 -13.50
C GLU A 39 -17.16 -1.16 -12.77
N HIS A 40 -17.57 -2.30 -12.20
CA HIS A 40 -18.87 -2.48 -11.57
C HIS A 40 -18.80 -3.02 -10.14
N GLY A 41 -17.68 -2.85 -9.45
CA GLY A 41 -17.54 -3.38 -8.10
C GLY A 41 -16.28 -2.93 -7.38
N ILE A 42 -16.21 -3.35 -6.12
CA ILE A 42 -15.07 -3.17 -5.24
C ILE A 42 -15.08 -4.26 -4.17
N GLU A 43 -13.94 -4.54 -3.60
CA GLU A 43 -13.82 -5.42 -2.44
C GLU A 43 -13.46 -4.62 -1.18
N LEU A 44 -14.08 -4.99 -0.05
CA LEU A 44 -13.75 -4.48 1.28
C LEU A 44 -13.24 -5.64 2.14
N SER A 45 -12.04 -5.53 2.67
CA SER A 45 -11.50 -6.50 3.61
C SER A 45 -11.90 -6.14 5.04
N VAL A 46 -12.49 -7.10 5.75
CA VAL A 46 -12.85 -7.02 7.17
C VAL A 46 -12.12 -8.14 7.92
N LEU A 47 -11.51 -7.81 9.04
CA LEU A 47 -10.70 -8.73 9.84
C LEU A 47 -11.28 -8.81 11.25
N PRO A 48 -12.30 -9.68 11.51
CA PRO A 48 -12.85 -9.89 12.84
C PRO A 48 -11.78 -10.33 13.83
N ALA A 49 -11.73 -9.69 15.00
CA ALA A 49 -10.81 -10.05 16.06
C ALA A 49 -11.27 -11.33 16.80
N GLY A 50 -11.31 -11.33 18.12
CA GLY A 50 -11.63 -12.50 18.94
C GLY A 50 -13.10 -12.94 18.95
N ARG A 51 -14.00 -12.27 18.23
CA ARG A 51 -15.46 -12.51 18.31
C ARG A 51 -16.09 -12.55 16.93
N PRO A 52 -17.17 -13.37 16.72
CA PRO A 52 -17.93 -13.32 15.48
C PRO A 52 -18.72 -12.01 15.38
N LEU A 53 -18.82 -11.45 14.16
CA LEU A 53 -19.46 -10.16 13.92
C LEU A 53 -20.64 -10.27 12.96
N ARG A 54 -21.77 -9.66 13.30
CA ARG A 54 -22.82 -9.31 12.35
C ARG A 54 -22.39 -8.08 11.59
N THR A 55 -22.65 -8.08 10.29
CA THR A 55 -22.12 -7.07 9.38
C THR A 55 -23.23 -6.48 8.54
N ARG A 56 -23.39 -5.17 8.59
CA ARG A 56 -24.30 -4.42 7.72
C ARG A 56 -23.50 -3.35 6.97
N LEU A 57 -23.67 -3.26 5.69
CA LEU A 57 -23.01 -2.28 4.84
C LEU A 57 -24.04 -1.41 4.13
N PHE A 58 -23.80 -0.11 4.14
CA PHE A 58 -24.63 0.89 3.50
C PHE A 58 -23.80 1.64 2.47
N LEU A 59 -24.39 1.91 1.31
CA LEU A 59 -23.80 2.67 0.23
C LEU A 59 -24.63 3.89 -0.12
N ARG A 60 -23.96 4.99 -0.42
CA ARG A 60 -24.56 6.19 -1.00
C ARG A 60 -23.72 6.67 -2.16
N ARG A 61 -24.33 6.78 -3.33
CA ARG A 61 -23.70 7.39 -4.49
C ARG A 61 -23.57 8.91 -4.30
N GLU A 62 -22.41 9.50 -4.55
CA GLU A 62 -22.13 10.90 -4.23
C GLU A 62 -22.83 11.89 -5.19
N ASP A 63 -22.84 11.58 -6.49
CA ASP A 63 -23.32 12.48 -7.55
C ASP A 63 -24.86 12.54 -7.69
N ALA A 64 -25.57 11.56 -7.15
CA ALA A 64 -27.02 11.43 -7.35
C ALA A 64 -27.87 12.06 -6.24
N GLY A 65 -27.27 12.60 -5.16
CA GLY A 65 -28.03 13.01 -3.97
C GLY A 65 -28.87 11.87 -3.38
N ALA A 66 -28.50 10.63 -3.72
CA ALA A 66 -29.26 9.43 -3.42
C ALA A 66 -29.30 9.16 -1.91
N ALA A 67 -30.40 8.56 -1.44
CA ALA A 67 -30.47 8.00 -0.11
C ALA A 67 -29.45 6.88 0.07
N GLU A 68 -29.03 6.68 1.31
CA GLU A 68 -28.21 5.54 1.67
C GLU A 68 -28.98 4.23 1.44
N THR A 69 -28.35 3.27 0.79
CA THR A 69 -28.95 1.97 0.44
C THR A 69 -28.19 0.87 1.13
N GLU A 70 -28.89 -0.03 1.81
CA GLU A 70 -28.29 -1.19 2.45
C GLU A 70 -27.90 -2.24 1.39
N VAL A 71 -26.70 -2.81 1.55
CA VAL A 71 -26.19 -3.90 0.72
C VAL A 71 -26.79 -5.22 1.21
N ARG A 72 -27.34 -6.01 0.30
CA ARG A 72 -27.78 -7.38 0.58
C ARG A 72 -26.64 -8.34 0.28
N PHE A 73 -26.29 -9.16 1.23
CA PHE A 73 -25.22 -10.13 1.11
C PHE A 73 -25.78 -11.55 0.88
N ALA A 74 -25.02 -12.33 0.11
CA ALA A 74 -25.18 -13.78 0.04
C ALA A 74 -24.57 -14.46 1.27
N ALA A 75 -24.77 -15.74 1.43
CA ALA A 75 -24.11 -16.50 2.48
C ALA A 75 -22.58 -16.50 2.27
N PRO A 76 -21.79 -16.39 3.36
CA PRO A 76 -20.34 -16.51 3.29
C PRO A 76 -19.91 -17.87 2.74
N VAL A 77 -18.93 -17.85 1.83
CA VAL A 77 -18.32 -19.07 1.27
C VAL A 77 -16.83 -19.11 1.59
N PRO A 78 -16.26 -20.29 1.89
CA PRO A 78 -14.82 -20.43 2.03
C PRO A 78 -14.10 -19.98 0.76
N PHE A 79 -13.00 -19.27 0.94
CA PHE A 79 -12.16 -18.82 -0.15
C PHE A 79 -10.72 -19.33 0.07
N GLU A 80 -10.14 -19.90 -0.97
CA GLU A 80 -8.81 -20.50 -0.87
C GLU A 80 -7.73 -19.41 -0.73
N ARG A 81 -7.10 -19.40 0.44
CA ARG A 81 -6.00 -18.50 0.80
C ARG A 81 -5.03 -19.26 1.72
N PRO A 82 -3.76 -18.83 1.88
CA PRO A 82 -2.84 -19.39 2.87
C PRO A 82 -3.36 -19.30 4.31
N PHE A 83 -4.32 -18.43 4.56
CA PHE A 83 -4.99 -18.23 5.84
C PHE A 83 -6.51 -18.46 5.70
N GLN A 84 -7.21 -18.59 6.83
CA GLN A 84 -8.68 -18.72 6.80
C GLN A 84 -9.32 -17.45 6.24
N CYS A 85 -10.01 -17.58 5.13
CA CYS A 85 -10.69 -16.50 4.45
C CYS A 85 -12.09 -16.90 4.01
N LEU A 86 -13.04 -15.97 4.15
CA LEU A 86 -14.38 -16.08 3.60
C LEU A 86 -14.61 -14.96 2.58
N ARG A 87 -15.36 -15.29 1.55
CA ARG A 87 -15.84 -14.33 0.56
C ARG A 87 -17.35 -14.18 0.70
N VAL A 88 -17.82 -12.93 0.69
CA VAL A 88 -19.23 -12.60 0.84
C VAL A 88 -19.62 -11.65 -0.27
N GLU A 89 -20.40 -12.14 -1.24
CA GLU A 89 -20.87 -11.30 -2.34
C GLU A 89 -22.10 -10.50 -1.94
N GLY A 90 -22.15 -9.23 -2.35
CA GLY A 90 -23.26 -8.32 -2.05
C GLY A 90 -23.53 -7.33 -3.17
N ALA A 91 -24.78 -6.87 -3.24
CA ALA A 91 -25.22 -5.81 -4.12
C ALA A 91 -26.19 -4.86 -3.40
N PRO A 92 -26.23 -3.55 -3.77
CA PRO A 92 -27.23 -2.64 -3.25
C PRO A 92 -28.64 -3.16 -3.52
N ALA A 93 -29.54 -3.04 -2.57
CA ALA A 93 -30.91 -3.58 -2.64
C ALA A 93 -31.70 -3.09 -3.88
N ALA A 94 -31.41 -1.89 -4.37
CA ALA A 94 -32.04 -1.33 -5.56
C ALA A 94 -31.53 -1.92 -6.89
N ILE A 95 -30.40 -2.66 -6.87
CA ILE A 95 -29.72 -3.19 -8.07
C ILE A 95 -29.73 -4.74 -8.06
N ALA A 96 -30.30 -5.37 -7.02
CA ALA A 96 -30.40 -6.81 -6.95
C ALA A 96 -31.11 -7.35 -8.20
N PRO A 97 -30.55 -8.38 -8.91
CA PRO A 97 -31.15 -8.93 -10.10
C PRO A 97 -32.61 -9.35 -9.85
N PRO A 98 -33.51 -9.18 -10.83
CA PRO A 98 -34.87 -9.67 -10.72
C PRO A 98 -34.88 -11.19 -10.42
N GLY A 99 -35.51 -11.58 -9.34
CA GLY A 99 -35.56 -13.00 -8.94
C GLY A 99 -34.58 -13.40 -7.82
N THR A 100 -33.73 -12.50 -7.32
CA THR A 100 -33.03 -12.75 -6.06
C THR A 100 -34.08 -12.83 -4.94
N PRO A 101 -34.32 -14.02 -4.33
CA PRO A 101 -35.33 -14.15 -3.29
C PRO A 101 -34.94 -13.23 -2.13
N ALA A 102 -35.87 -12.42 -1.67
CA ALA A 102 -35.70 -11.72 -0.41
C ALA A 102 -35.43 -12.80 0.65
N PRO A 103 -34.43 -12.61 1.55
CA PRO A 103 -34.25 -13.56 2.65
C PRO A 103 -35.58 -13.71 3.38
N ALA A 104 -35.96 -14.95 3.66
CA ALA A 104 -37.22 -15.24 4.35
C ALA A 104 -37.25 -14.66 5.79
N ASP A 105 -36.07 -14.36 6.32
CA ASP A 105 -35.88 -13.70 7.63
C ASP A 105 -34.98 -12.46 7.40
N PRO A 106 -35.44 -11.24 7.71
CA PRO A 106 -34.61 -10.04 7.65
C PRO A 106 -33.34 -10.14 8.52
N ALA A 107 -33.36 -10.93 9.60
CA ALA A 107 -32.19 -11.20 10.43
C ALA A 107 -31.21 -12.22 9.80
N ALA A 108 -31.63 -12.97 8.77
CA ALA A 108 -30.77 -13.87 8.02
C ALA A 108 -29.98 -13.15 6.91
N ALA A 109 -30.25 -11.86 6.68
CA ALA A 109 -29.59 -11.04 5.65
C ALA A 109 -28.22 -10.51 6.06
N ASP A 110 -27.92 -10.52 7.37
CA ASP A 110 -26.67 -9.97 7.90
C ASP A 110 -25.64 -11.11 8.02
N PRO A 111 -24.57 -11.13 7.21
CA PRO A 111 -23.59 -12.19 7.30
C PRO A 111 -22.91 -12.18 8.68
N LEU A 112 -22.83 -13.37 9.30
CA LEU A 112 -22.04 -13.57 10.50
C LEU A 112 -20.61 -13.93 10.10
N LEU A 113 -19.69 -13.02 10.37
CA LEU A 113 -18.25 -13.19 10.09
C LEU A 113 -17.60 -13.87 11.30
N PRO A 114 -16.94 -15.04 11.12
CA PRO A 114 -16.32 -15.77 12.23
C PRO A 114 -15.12 -15.01 12.81
N ALA A 115 -14.87 -15.20 14.10
CA ALA A 115 -13.70 -14.67 14.79
C ALA A 115 -12.39 -15.15 14.14
N GLY A 116 -11.40 -14.26 14.03
CA GLY A 116 -10.07 -14.57 13.53
C GLY A 116 -9.99 -14.89 12.03
N THR A 117 -11.13 -14.91 11.31
CA THR A 117 -11.21 -15.24 9.89
C THR A 117 -11.24 -13.97 9.07
N ALA A 118 -10.33 -13.82 8.09
CA ALA A 118 -10.39 -12.72 7.14
C ALA A 118 -11.66 -12.82 6.29
N CYS A 119 -12.29 -11.69 6.00
CA CYS A 119 -13.52 -11.64 5.22
C CYS A 119 -13.43 -10.61 4.10
N GLU A 120 -13.67 -11.02 2.87
CA GLU A 120 -13.74 -10.16 1.71
C GLU A 120 -15.20 -9.92 1.35
N LEU A 121 -15.69 -8.70 1.57
CA LEU A 121 -17.01 -8.27 1.13
C LEU A 121 -16.91 -7.77 -0.31
N VAL A 122 -17.44 -8.52 -1.24
CA VAL A 122 -17.34 -8.26 -2.68
C VAL A 122 -18.60 -7.57 -3.16
N LEU A 123 -18.51 -6.30 -3.44
CA LEU A 123 -19.61 -5.49 -3.95
C LEU A 123 -19.68 -5.55 -5.46
N ARG A 124 -20.87 -5.79 -5.98
CA ARG A 124 -21.13 -5.88 -7.43
C ARG A 124 -22.35 -5.05 -7.83
N GLY A 125 -22.52 -4.86 -9.14
CA GLY A 125 -23.66 -4.13 -9.69
C GLY A 125 -23.60 -2.63 -9.43
N LEU A 126 -22.41 -2.08 -9.23
CA LEU A 126 -22.18 -0.65 -9.09
C LEU A 126 -22.07 0.01 -10.48
N ASP A 127 -22.33 1.30 -10.55
CA ASP A 127 -22.17 2.08 -11.79
C ASP A 127 -20.69 2.34 -12.07
N GLU A 128 -20.28 2.23 -13.33
CA GLU A 128 -18.92 2.50 -13.79
C GLU A 128 -18.54 3.97 -13.54
N GLY A 129 -17.35 4.18 -13.04
CA GLY A 129 -16.79 5.51 -12.79
C GLY A 129 -17.49 6.33 -11.72
N ALA A 130 -18.34 5.71 -10.90
CA ALA A 130 -19.10 6.36 -9.87
C ALA A 130 -18.37 6.38 -8.52
N ALA A 131 -18.52 7.49 -7.78
CA ALA A 131 -18.03 7.62 -6.42
C ALA A 131 -19.14 7.25 -5.43
N TYR A 132 -18.75 6.46 -4.44
CA TYR A 132 -19.62 5.98 -3.37
C TYR A 132 -19.02 6.29 -2.00
N ARG A 133 -19.90 6.71 -1.07
CA ARG A 133 -19.61 6.64 0.36
C ARG A 133 -20.15 5.34 0.91
N TRP A 134 -19.36 4.71 1.74
CA TRP A 134 -19.76 3.49 2.43
C TRP A 134 -19.74 3.70 3.94
N ARG A 135 -20.64 2.98 4.62
CA ARG A 135 -20.70 2.90 6.08
C ARG A 135 -20.92 1.44 6.46
N LEU A 136 -19.99 0.90 7.20
CA LEU A 136 -19.99 -0.48 7.69
C LEU A 136 -20.29 -0.47 9.18
N VAL A 137 -21.33 -1.20 9.56
CA VAL A 137 -21.73 -1.41 10.95
C VAL A 137 -21.38 -2.83 11.32
N LEU A 138 -20.58 -2.99 12.37
CA LEU A 138 -20.19 -4.25 12.93
C LEU A 138 -20.77 -4.38 14.34
N GLU A 139 -21.43 -5.49 14.63
CA GLU A 139 -22.03 -5.78 15.94
C GLU A 139 -21.60 -7.17 16.39
N GLU A 140 -21.28 -7.30 17.68
CA GLU A 140 -20.97 -8.61 18.24
C GLU A 140 -22.12 -9.59 17.99
N GLY A 141 -21.79 -10.74 17.38
CA GLY A 141 -22.74 -11.80 17.06
C GLY A 141 -22.63 -13.00 17.99
N GLY A 142 -23.63 -13.89 17.95
CA GLY A 142 -23.59 -15.17 18.65
C GLY A 142 -24.41 -15.23 19.96
N ALA A 143 -24.11 -16.21 20.83
CA ALA A 143 -24.91 -16.51 22.03
C ALA A 143 -24.88 -15.38 23.08
N HIS A 144 -23.83 -14.55 23.10
CA HIS A 144 -23.71 -13.44 24.05
C HIS A 144 -24.72 -12.33 23.78
N ALA A 145 -25.09 -12.09 22.54
CA ALA A 145 -26.14 -11.11 22.18
C ALA A 145 -27.53 -11.51 22.75
N ARG A 146 -27.71 -12.78 23.14
CA ARG A 146 -28.96 -13.30 23.73
C ARG A 146 -29.06 -13.12 25.24
N SER A 147 -27.97 -12.72 25.89
CA SER A 147 -27.92 -12.62 27.38
C SER A 147 -28.41 -11.28 27.95
N GLY A 148 -28.86 -10.33 27.09
CA GLY A 148 -29.32 -9.02 27.55
C GLY A 148 -28.19 -8.06 27.96
N ALA A 149 -26.92 -8.43 27.74
CA ALA A 149 -25.79 -7.53 27.87
C ALA A 149 -25.79 -6.51 26.71
N ALA A 150 -25.19 -5.33 26.92
CA ALA A 150 -24.99 -4.36 25.86
C ALA A 150 -24.13 -5.00 24.74
N VAL A 151 -24.65 -4.98 23.51
CA VAL A 151 -23.93 -5.49 22.34
C VAL A 151 -22.90 -4.43 21.95
N GLU A 152 -21.63 -4.86 21.86
CA GLU A 152 -20.58 -3.98 21.36
C GLU A 152 -20.80 -3.71 19.86
N ARG A 153 -20.65 -2.45 19.48
CA ARG A 153 -20.91 -1.97 18.12
C ARG A 153 -19.81 -0.99 17.70
N GLU A 154 -19.31 -1.19 16.50
CA GLU A 154 -18.39 -0.26 15.84
C GLU A 154 -18.93 0.15 14.47
N GLU A 155 -18.63 1.37 14.08
CA GLU A 155 -18.95 1.90 12.74
C GLU A 155 -17.68 2.39 12.05
N TYR A 156 -17.55 2.01 10.78
CA TYR A 156 -16.49 2.45 9.89
C TYR A 156 -17.12 3.09 8.66
N GLY A 157 -16.39 4.03 8.06
CA GLY A 157 -16.84 4.68 6.85
C GLY A 157 -15.66 5.13 5.99
N GLY A 158 -15.97 5.38 4.74
CA GLY A 158 -14.99 5.87 3.78
C GLY A 158 -15.62 6.13 2.43
N ARG A 159 -14.76 6.33 1.46
CA ARG A 159 -15.10 6.59 0.08
C ARG A 159 -14.39 5.58 -0.82
N PHE A 160 -15.02 5.22 -1.93
CA PHE A 160 -14.35 4.58 -3.05
C PHE A 160 -14.94 5.06 -4.38
N VAL A 161 -14.20 4.75 -5.44
CA VAL A 161 -14.65 4.98 -6.82
C VAL A 161 -14.50 3.66 -7.58
N THR A 162 -15.48 3.31 -8.39
CA THR A 162 -15.35 2.23 -9.38
C THR A 162 -14.43 2.69 -10.51
N VAL A 163 -13.81 1.76 -11.22
CA VAL A 163 -12.87 2.09 -12.30
C VAL A 163 -13.49 3.06 -13.29
N ARG A 164 -12.79 4.16 -13.59
CA ARG A 164 -13.26 5.18 -14.52
C ARG A 164 -13.33 4.65 -15.96
N PRO A 165 -14.34 5.05 -16.73
CA PRO A 165 -14.35 4.78 -18.16
C PRO A 165 -13.22 5.54 -18.90
N ARG A 166 -12.93 5.11 -20.11
CA ARG A 166 -11.96 5.80 -20.98
C ARG A 166 -12.40 7.24 -21.26
N GLY A 167 -11.44 8.15 -21.27
CA GLY A 167 -11.69 9.58 -21.49
C GLY A 167 -12.20 10.35 -20.27
N ALA A 168 -12.53 9.70 -19.17
CA ALA A 168 -12.92 10.38 -17.94
C ALA A 168 -11.70 10.91 -17.19
N PRO A 169 -11.73 12.16 -16.69
CA PRO A 169 -10.66 12.70 -15.86
C PRO A 169 -10.71 12.07 -14.46
N PHE A 170 -9.53 11.91 -13.85
CA PHE A 170 -9.41 11.41 -12.48
C PHE A 170 -8.08 11.83 -11.84
N THR A 171 -7.97 11.60 -10.55
CA THR A 171 -6.75 11.85 -9.77
C THR A 171 -6.37 10.60 -8.99
N PHE A 172 -5.09 10.31 -8.90
CA PHE A 172 -4.57 9.31 -7.99
C PHE A 172 -3.32 9.82 -7.27
N ALA A 173 -2.96 9.17 -6.18
CA ALA A 173 -1.78 9.52 -5.41
C ALA A 173 -0.75 8.38 -5.44
N VAL A 174 0.52 8.75 -5.39
CA VAL A 174 1.65 7.82 -5.22
C VAL A 174 2.49 8.29 -4.05
N PHE A 175 2.76 7.40 -3.11
CA PHE A 175 3.60 7.68 -1.95
C PHE A 175 4.54 6.50 -1.68
N SER A 176 5.55 6.71 -0.85
CA SER A 176 6.60 5.72 -0.62
C SER A 176 7.17 5.80 0.80
N ASP A 177 7.85 4.73 1.19
CA ASP A 177 8.79 4.73 2.31
C ASP A 177 8.17 5.30 3.59
N SER A 178 7.01 4.76 3.98
CA SER A 178 6.30 5.21 5.18
C SER A 178 7.05 4.84 6.47
N HIS A 179 7.77 3.72 6.46
CA HIS A 179 8.59 3.23 7.56
C HIS A 179 7.90 3.35 8.92
N VAL A 180 6.63 2.93 8.99
CA VAL A 180 5.90 2.86 10.26
C VAL A 180 6.65 1.91 11.19
N PHE A 181 6.87 2.32 12.42
CA PHE A 181 7.58 1.54 13.44
C PHE A 181 6.58 0.68 14.23
N PRO A 182 6.43 -0.62 13.91
CA PRO A 182 5.48 -1.46 14.61
C PRO A 182 5.88 -1.71 16.06
N SER A 183 4.94 -1.60 16.99
CA SER A 183 5.19 -1.87 18.41
C SER A 183 5.67 -3.29 18.67
N ALA A 184 5.22 -4.25 17.87
CA ALA A 184 5.67 -5.65 17.94
C ALA A 184 7.15 -5.85 17.63
N LEU A 185 7.80 -4.85 17.00
CA LEU A 185 9.23 -4.87 16.65
C LEU A 185 10.08 -3.99 17.58
N GLU A 186 9.48 -3.37 18.59
CA GLU A 186 10.21 -2.56 19.56
C GLU A 186 11.31 -3.40 20.23
N PRO A 187 12.57 -2.89 20.26
CA PRO A 187 13.66 -3.57 20.95
C PRO A 187 13.32 -3.76 22.43
N THR A 188 13.58 -4.94 22.97
CA THR A 188 13.37 -5.26 24.36
C THR A 188 14.71 -5.57 25.05
N LEU A 189 14.78 -5.30 26.35
CA LEU A 189 15.97 -5.71 27.12
C LEU A 189 16.06 -7.24 27.10
N PRO A 190 17.22 -7.82 26.72
CA PRO A 190 17.43 -9.25 26.89
C PRO A 190 17.27 -9.65 28.35
N PRO A 191 16.66 -10.82 28.67
CA PRO A 191 16.38 -11.24 30.03
C PRO A 191 17.65 -11.45 30.90
N ASP A 192 18.81 -11.66 30.27
CA ASP A 192 20.07 -11.98 30.94
C ASP A 192 21.13 -10.85 30.88
N VAL A 193 20.70 -9.60 30.75
CA VAL A 193 21.63 -8.47 30.74
C VAL A 193 22.28 -8.35 32.12
N SER A 194 23.48 -8.89 32.26
CA SER A 194 24.36 -8.58 33.38
C SER A 194 24.77 -7.10 33.32
N ALA A 195 24.86 -6.47 34.44
CA ALA A 195 25.04 -5.02 34.60
C ALA A 195 26.42 -4.48 34.13
N ASP A 196 26.81 -4.74 32.89
CA ASP A 196 27.77 -3.90 32.19
C ASP A 196 27.06 -2.62 31.75
N ASP A 197 27.22 -1.55 32.55
CA ASP A 197 26.53 -0.28 32.38
C ASP A 197 26.58 0.29 30.95
N ARG A 198 27.61 -0.02 30.17
CA ARG A 198 27.77 0.48 28.79
C ARG A 198 26.83 -0.24 27.80
N PHE A 199 26.69 -1.55 27.93
CA PHE A 199 25.78 -2.30 27.08
C PHE A 199 24.32 -1.97 27.40
N LEU A 200 23.99 -1.86 28.69
CA LEU A 200 22.67 -1.46 29.15
C LEU A 200 22.28 -0.06 28.62
N ASN A 201 23.20 0.92 28.73
CA ASN A 201 22.96 2.27 28.20
C ASN A 201 22.73 2.25 26.68
N TYR A 202 23.52 1.50 25.91
CA TYR A 202 23.34 1.36 24.47
C TYR A 202 21.97 0.79 24.10
N VAL A 203 21.50 -0.25 24.80
CA VAL A 203 20.18 -0.84 24.56
C VAL A 203 19.06 0.12 24.98
N LEU A 204 19.19 0.81 26.12
CA LEU A 204 18.22 1.82 26.56
C LEU A 204 18.13 2.99 25.60
N ASP A 205 19.26 3.49 25.10
CA ASP A 205 19.30 4.55 24.08
C ASP A 205 18.60 4.09 22.80
N GLY A 206 18.80 2.84 22.39
CA GLY A 206 18.11 2.24 21.24
C GLY A 206 16.58 2.16 21.44
N ILE A 207 16.13 1.77 22.63
CA ILE A 207 14.68 1.73 22.96
C ILE A 207 14.08 3.13 22.94
N VAL A 208 14.76 4.11 23.55
CA VAL A 208 14.29 5.51 23.57
C VAL A 208 14.24 6.07 22.15
N TRP A 209 15.30 5.82 21.35
CA TRP A 209 15.33 6.24 19.95
C TRP A 209 14.17 5.63 19.15
N TYR A 210 13.93 4.32 19.29
CA TYR A 210 12.85 3.63 18.60
C TYR A 210 11.49 4.24 18.95
N ARG A 211 11.19 4.46 20.22
CA ARG A 211 9.92 5.04 20.68
C ARG A 211 9.70 6.47 20.19
N THR A 212 10.69 7.33 20.34
CA THR A 212 10.58 8.73 19.91
C THR A 212 10.51 8.86 18.40
N THR A 213 11.22 8.01 17.66
CA THR A 213 11.17 7.97 16.21
C THR A 213 9.81 7.45 15.72
N ARG A 214 9.26 6.42 16.38
CA ARG A 214 7.93 5.87 16.07
C ARG A 214 6.83 6.92 16.15
N GLU A 215 6.81 7.71 17.22
CA GLU A 215 5.80 8.76 17.38
C GLU A 215 5.88 9.82 16.27
N ARG A 216 7.07 10.25 15.91
CA ARG A 216 7.29 11.22 14.84
C ARG A 216 6.88 10.65 13.49
N VAL A 217 7.31 9.44 13.16
CA VAL A 217 6.98 8.76 11.91
C VAL A 217 5.47 8.56 11.79
N ALA A 218 4.82 8.09 12.84
CA ALA A 218 3.36 7.92 12.86
C ALA A 218 2.63 9.25 12.60
N PHE A 219 3.10 10.35 13.18
CA PHE A 219 2.52 11.68 12.99
C PHE A 219 2.71 12.19 11.55
N GLU A 220 3.93 12.13 11.00
CA GLU A 220 4.22 12.57 9.64
C GLU A 220 3.46 11.72 8.61
N CYS A 221 3.47 10.39 8.77
CA CYS A 221 2.73 9.45 7.94
C CYS A 221 1.23 9.77 7.93
N ALA A 222 0.63 9.94 9.11
CA ALA A 222 -0.78 10.28 9.23
C ALA A 222 -1.11 11.58 8.49
N ARG A 223 -0.27 12.62 8.61
CA ARG A 223 -0.45 13.89 7.88
C ARG A 223 -0.42 13.71 6.38
N ALA A 224 0.55 12.95 5.86
CA ALA A 224 0.66 12.67 4.42
C ALA A 224 -0.58 11.93 3.91
N LEU A 225 -0.97 10.85 4.58
CA LEU A 225 -2.09 10.01 4.16
C LEU A 225 -3.43 10.74 4.27
N GLN A 226 -3.64 11.56 5.31
CA GLN A 226 -4.82 12.42 5.45
C GLN A 226 -4.86 13.50 4.36
N ALA A 227 -3.72 14.09 3.98
CA ALA A 227 -3.67 15.04 2.87
C ALA A 227 -4.05 14.38 1.54
N ILE A 228 -3.55 13.16 1.27
CA ILE A 228 -3.95 12.36 0.11
C ILE A 228 -5.46 12.07 0.14
N GLY A 229 -5.99 11.67 1.30
CA GLY A 229 -7.43 11.42 1.48
C GLY A 229 -8.28 12.65 1.20
N ALA A 230 -7.86 13.80 1.70
CA ALA A 230 -8.58 15.09 1.51
C ALA A 230 -8.65 15.52 0.03
N GLU A 231 -7.77 15.03 -0.83
CA GLU A 231 -7.82 15.26 -2.28
C GLU A 231 -8.85 14.39 -3.01
N HIS A 232 -9.52 13.47 -2.32
CA HIS A 232 -10.48 12.54 -2.89
C HIS A 232 -9.94 11.76 -4.10
N SER A 233 -8.68 11.34 -4.03
CA SER A 233 -8.06 10.51 -5.07
C SER A 233 -8.88 9.26 -5.35
N ASP A 234 -9.01 8.87 -6.62
CA ASP A 234 -9.75 7.67 -7.01
C ASP A 234 -9.06 6.39 -6.48
N PHE A 235 -7.73 6.42 -6.40
CA PHE A 235 -6.93 5.38 -5.74
C PHE A 235 -5.59 5.95 -5.25
N ALA A 236 -4.92 5.19 -4.40
CA ALA A 236 -3.57 5.48 -3.93
C ALA A 236 -2.64 4.27 -4.10
N VAL A 237 -1.38 4.53 -4.41
CA VAL A 237 -0.32 3.51 -4.57
C VAL A 237 0.79 3.78 -3.57
N SER A 238 1.08 2.79 -2.72
CA SER A 238 2.33 2.77 -1.94
C SER A 238 3.42 2.06 -2.73
N LEU A 239 4.58 2.67 -2.82
CA LEU A 239 5.73 2.06 -3.50
C LEU A 239 6.53 1.11 -2.60
N GLY A 240 6.02 0.74 -1.43
CA GLY A 240 6.67 -0.18 -0.49
C GLY A 240 7.37 0.52 0.67
N ASP A 241 8.09 -0.27 1.45
CA ASP A 241 8.70 0.11 2.71
C ASP A 241 7.67 0.77 3.65
N VAL A 242 6.53 0.07 3.82
CA VAL A 242 5.40 0.59 4.62
C VAL A 242 5.70 0.56 6.11
N PHE A 243 6.58 -0.33 6.57
CA PHE A 243 7.03 -0.40 7.97
C PHE A 243 8.54 -0.56 8.08
N ASP A 244 9.03 -0.40 9.30
CA ASP A 244 10.45 -0.44 9.64
C ASP A 244 10.78 -1.69 10.46
N LEU A 245 11.83 -2.42 10.06
CA LEU A 245 12.28 -3.63 10.72
C LEU A 245 13.60 -3.45 11.50
N HIS A 246 14.03 -2.23 11.82
CA HIS A 246 15.27 -1.96 12.54
C HIS A 246 15.40 -2.74 13.86
N GLY A 247 14.29 -3.04 14.52
CA GLY A 247 14.28 -3.88 15.72
C GLY A 247 14.71 -5.35 15.50
N ARG A 248 14.85 -5.79 14.21
CA ARG A 248 15.23 -7.15 13.83
C ARG A 248 16.66 -7.27 13.28
N GLY A 249 17.45 -6.20 13.33
CA GLY A 249 18.77 -6.17 12.73
C GLY A 249 18.73 -6.13 11.19
N PHE A 250 19.84 -6.44 10.54
CA PHE A 250 19.97 -6.26 9.10
C PHE A 250 19.33 -7.36 8.23
N ASN A 251 18.77 -8.39 8.82
CA ASN A 251 18.17 -9.50 8.03
C ASN A 251 16.79 -9.19 7.47
N TRP A 252 16.07 -8.18 7.97
CA TRP A 252 14.74 -7.74 7.54
C TRP A 252 13.76 -8.88 7.21
N ALA A 253 13.83 -9.95 7.99
CA ALA A 253 12.97 -11.11 7.88
C ALA A 253 12.19 -11.31 9.17
N PHE A 254 11.03 -11.94 9.07
CA PHE A 254 10.21 -12.24 10.23
C PHE A 254 10.54 -13.63 10.80
N ASP A 255 10.78 -13.70 12.11
CA ASP A 255 11.09 -14.98 12.78
C ASP A 255 9.82 -15.79 13.09
N ALA A 256 8.65 -15.14 13.13
CA ALA A 256 7.39 -15.75 13.50
C ALA A 256 6.20 -15.12 12.77
N PRO A 257 5.14 -15.89 12.47
CA PRO A 257 3.99 -15.42 11.70
C PRO A 257 3.17 -14.36 12.43
N ASP A 258 3.08 -14.41 13.75
CA ASP A 258 2.37 -13.44 14.58
C ASP A 258 3.06 -12.08 14.60
N VAL A 259 4.39 -12.06 14.52
CA VAL A 259 5.18 -10.83 14.41
C VAL A 259 4.99 -10.18 13.03
N ALA A 260 5.01 -10.99 11.96
CA ALA A 260 4.69 -10.50 10.62
C ALA A 260 3.26 -9.93 10.55
N ALA A 261 2.30 -10.67 11.08
CA ALA A 261 0.91 -10.23 11.16
C ALA A 261 0.75 -8.93 11.97
N ALA A 262 1.47 -8.77 13.08
CA ALA A 262 1.42 -7.55 13.88
C ALA A 262 2.00 -6.35 13.13
N ALA A 263 3.11 -6.51 12.42
CA ALA A 263 3.72 -5.46 11.62
C ALA A 263 2.79 -4.99 10.49
N HIS A 264 2.26 -5.92 9.71
CA HIS A 264 1.32 -5.61 8.62
C HIS A 264 -0.02 -5.03 9.12
N ARG A 265 -0.49 -5.46 10.30
CA ARG A 265 -1.68 -4.89 10.95
C ARG A 265 -1.47 -3.42 11.30
N GLU A 266 -0.33 -3.04 11.87
CA GLU A 266 -0.02 -1.64 12.16
C GLU A 266 0.16 -0.81 10.89
N ALA A 267 0.81 -1.36 9.86
CA ALA A 267 0.89 -0.72 8.54
C ALA A 267 -0.51 -0.45 7.96
N ARG A 268 -1.43 -1.44 8.02
CA ARG A 268 -2.81 -1.25 7.57
C ARG A 268 -3.54 -0.17 8.37
N ARG A 269 -3.34 -0.09 9.70
CA ARG A 269 -3.90 0.99 10.52
C ARG A 269 -3.40 2.37 10.06
N ALA A 270 -2.12 2.48 9.71
CA ALA A 270 -1.58 3.71 9.13
C ALA A 270 -2.23 4.01 7.78
N VAL A 271 -2.25 3.06 6.85
CA VAL A 271 -2.84 3.22 5.51
C VAL A 271 -4.31 3.60 5.55
N CYS A 272 -5.07 3.12 6.53
CA CYS A 272 -6.48 3.50 6.70
C CYS A 272 -6.69 5.00 7.00
N GLN A 273 -5.63 5.77 7.31
CA GLN A 273 -5.68 7.24 7.37
C GLN A 273 -5.94 7.89 5.99
N LEU A 274 -5.78 7.14 4.90
CA LEU A 274 -6.22 7.57 3.56
C LEU A 274 -7.73 7.89 3.51
N GLY A 275 -8.55 7.25 4.33
CA GLY A 275 -9.95 7.55 4.59
C GLY A 275 -10.82 7.76 3.35
N GLU A 276 -10.72 8.95 2.77
CA GLU A 276 -11.50 9.39 1.61
C GLU A 276 -10.83 9.09 0.25
N ALA A 277 -9.57 8.59 0.22
CA ALA A 277 -8.99 8.05 -0.99
C ALA A 277 -9.65 6.68 -1.30
N GLY A 278 -9.79 6.38 -2.58
CA GLY A 278 -10.48 5.18 -3.04
C GLY A 278 -9.73 3.87 -2.77
N ALA A 279 -9.52 3.07 -3.82
CA ALA A 279 -8.81 1.79 -3.70
C ALA A 279 -7.32 2.01 -3.35
N PHE A 280 -6.76 1.08 -2.58
CA PHE A 280 -5.35 1.08 -2.21
C PHE A 280 -4.60 -0.06 -2.90
N TYR A 281 -3.39 0.23 -3.39
CA TYR A 281 -2.46 -0.72 -3.99
C TYR A 281 -1.08 -0.60 -3.34
N GLN A 282 -0.43 -1.73 -3.08
CA GLN A 282 0.88 -1.77 -2.43
C GLN A 282 1.91 -2.49 -3.31
N VAL A 283 3.01 -1.82 -3.60
CA VAL A 283 4.24 -2.43 -4.16
C VAL A 283 5.07 -2.99 -3.01
N VAL A 284 5.81 -4.06 -3.25
CA VAL A 284 6.68 -4.69 -2.25
C VAL A 284 8.04 -3.99 -2.24
N GLY A 285 8.45 -3.49 -1.07
CA GLY A 285 9.77 -2.92 -0.82
C GLY A 285 10.75 -3.93 -0.19
N ASN A 286 11.92 -3.47 0.19
CA ASN A 286 12.90 -4.35 0.82
C ASN A 286 12.65 -4.59 2.33
N TRP A 287 11.80 -3.77 2.94
CA TRP A 287 11.44 -3.91 4.36
C TRP A 287 10.23 -4.83 4.58
N GLU A 288 9.48 -5.21 3.55
CA GLU A 288 8.32 -6.10 3.68
C GLU A 288 8.69 -7.54 4.07
N GLY A 289 9.98 -7.89 4.10
CA GLY A 289 10.42 -9.21 4.53
C GLY A 289 10.26 -10.32 3.47
N GLU A 290 9.89 -9.97 2.25
CA GLU A 290 9.54 -10.92 1.18
C GLU A 290 10.70 -11.25 0.23
N SER A 291 11.94 -10.92 0.60
CA SER A 291 13.10 -11.14 -0.28
C SER A 291 13.32 -12.62 -0.58
N GLY A 292 13.55 -12.93 -1.83
CA GLY A 292 13.79 -14.30 -2.30
C GLY A 292 15.07 -14.95 -1.74
N CYS A 293 15.96 -14.15 -1.14
CA CYS A 293 17.13 -14.63 -0.39
C CYS A 293 16.82 -15.09 1.04
N HIS A 294 15.65 -14.73 1.59
CA HIS A 294 15.26 -15.15 2.94
C HIS A 294 14.93 -16.65 2.97
N PRO A 295 15.06 -17.30 4.14
CA PRO A 295 14.56 -18.65 4.32
C PRO A 295 13.07 -18.73 3.90
N GLN A 296 12.72 -19.77 3.15
CA GLN A 296 11.39 -19.92 2.57
C GLN A 296 10.25 -19.75 3.59
N LEU A 297 10.43 -20.28 4.82
CA LEU A 297 9.44 -20.16 5.88
C LEU A 297 9.24 -18.71 6.34
N GLN A 298 10.32 -17.95 6.49
CA GLN A 298 10.25 -16.55 6.91
C GLN A 298 9.63 -15.67 5.82
N ARG A 299 9.98 -15.92 4.55
CA ARG A 299 9.37 -15.28 3.40
C ARG A 299 7.86 -15.56 3.35
N ALA A 300 7.46 -16.81 3.59
CA ALA A 300 6.03 -17.17 3.63
C ALA A 300 5.28 -16.41 4.74
N PHE A 301 5.85 -16.20 5.93
CA PHE A 301 5.21 -15.39 6.98
C PHE A 301 4.92 -13.95 6.52
N ALA A 302 5.85 -13.35 5.79
CA ALA A 302 5.70 -12.01 5.26
C ALA A 302 4.60 -11.93 4.19
N ILE A 303 4.62 -12.85 3.22
CA ILE A 303 3.63 -12.93 2.14
C ILE A 303 2.23 -13.15 2.69
N ASP A 304 2.05 -14.15 3.56
CA ASP A 304 0.75 -14.48 4.17
C ASP A 304 0.20 -13.27 4.94
N ALA A 305 1.07 -12.56 5.67
CA ALA A 305 0.67 -11.36 6.39
C ALA A 305 0.28 -10.24 5.43
N ARG A 306 1.07 -9.96 4.39
CA ARG A 306 0.71 -8.93 3.40
C ARG A 306 -0.62 -9.26 2.71
N GLU A 307 -0.78 -10.49 2.24
CA GLU A 307 -2.02 -10.93 1.59
C GLU A 307 -3.25 -10.82 2.51
N ARG A 308 -3.06 -10.98 3.83
CA ARG A 308 -4.13 -10.83 4.82
C ARG A 308 -4.49 -9.36 5.08
N TYR A 309 -3.50 -8.47 5.12
CA TYR A 309 -3.68 -7.08 5.57
C TYR A 309 -3.71 -6.05 4.43
N ALA A 310 -3.22 -6.37 3.24
CA ALA A 310 -3.33 -5.55 2.03
C ALA A 310 -4.36 -6.15 1.05
N MET A 311 -4.72 -5.39 0.01
CA MET A 311 -5.74 -5.82 -0.96
C MET A 311 -5.25 -5.65 -2.40
N ASN A 312 -4.08 -6.19 -2.70
CA ASN A 312 -3.57 -6.16 -4.07
C ASN A 312 -4.42 -7.01 -5.04
N PRO A 313 -4.46 -6.65 -6.33
CA PRO A 313 -5.08 -7.47 -7.35
C PRO A 313 -4.49 -8.88 -7.41
N ARG A 314 -5.35 -9.86 -7.59
CA ARG A 314 -5.00 -11.27 -7.79
C ARG A 314 -5.15 -11.66 -9.25
N PRO A 315 -4.50 -12.74 -9.71
CA PRO A 315 -4.67 -13.22 -11.08
C PRO A 315 -6.12 -13.50 -11.48
N ASP A 316 -6.96 -13.95 -10.53
CA ASP A 316 -8.38 -14.26 -10.72
C ASP A 316 -9.30 -13.03 -10.61
N THR A 317 -8.84 -11.93 -10.00
CA THR A 317 -9.63 -10.70 -9.83
C THR A 317 -9.24 -9.58 -10.79
N SER A 318 -8.05 -9.65 -11.38
CA SER A 318 -7.59 -8.66 -12.35
C SER A 318 -7.67 -9.19 -13.78
N PRO A 319 -8.40 -8.53 -14.70
CA PRO A 319 -8.44 -8.91 -16.12
C PRO A 319 -7.07 -8.88 -16.80
N LEU A 320 -6.13 -8.11 -16.25
CA LEU A 320 -4.77 -7.97 -16.77
C LEU A 320 -3.79 -8.94 -16.12
N GLY A 321 -4.22 -9.64 -15.05
CA GLY A 321 -3.43 -10.65 -14.36
C GLY A 321 -2.41 -10.07 -13.37
N GLY A 322 -1.56 -10.96 -12.85
CA GLY A 322 -0.52 -10.66 -11.86
C GLY A 322 0.16 -11.93 -11.37
N GLY A 323 1.02 -11.79 -10.37
CA GLY A 323 1.66 -12.88 -9.66
C GLY A 323 0.73 -13.60 -8.68
N PRO A 324 0.95 -14.90 -8.45
CA PRO A 324 0.13 -15.68 -7.52
C PRO A 324 0.23 -15.17 -6.07
N GLU A 325 1.34 -14.54 -5.71
CA GLU A 325 1.58 -13.95 -4.40
C GLU A 325 1.10 -12.49 -4.32
N GLU A 326 0.33 -11.98 -5.29
CA GLU A 326 -0.16 -10.59 -5.33
C GLU A 326 0.96 -9.53 -5.24
N ASP A 327 2.17 -9.88 -5.63
CA ASP A 327 3.38 -9.09 -5.50
C ASP A 327 3.72 -8.27 -6.74
N TYR A 328 3.25 -8.71 -7.92
CA TYR A 328 3.24 -7.93 -9.17
C TYR A 328 1.90 -8.11 -9.86
N PHE A 329 1.38 -7.02 -10.43
CA PHE A 329 0.05 -7.01 -11.04
C PHE A 329 -0.12 -5.81 -11.97
N ALA A 330 -1.22 -5.84 -12.75
CA ALA A 330 -1.60 -4.70 -13.56
C ALA A 330 -3.09 -4.41 -13.44
N TRP A 331 -3.46 -3.15 -13.60
CA TRP A 331 -4.84 -2.72 -13.66
C TRP A 331 -5.00 -1.55 -14.63
N ARG A 332 -6.22 -1.35 -15.09
CA ARG A 332 -6.61 -0.19 -15.87
C ARG A 332 -7.38 0.79 -14.99
N TRP A 333 -7.14 2.07 -15.19
CA TRP A 333 -7.99 3.12 -14.65
C TRP A 333 -8.18 4.21 -15.71
N GLY A 334 -9.41 4.39 -16.22
CA GLY A 334 -9.64 5.28 -17.34
C GLY A 334 -8.73 4.99 -18.53
N ASP A 335 -7.97 5.99 -18.91
CA ASP A 335 -7.00 5.94 -20.01
C ASP A 335 -5.57 5.52 -19.59
N VAL A 336 -5.37 5.07 -18.34
CA VAL A 336 -4.05 4.68 -17.82
C VAL A 336 -3.95 3.17 -17.63
N LEU A 337 -2.89 2.57 -18.19
CA LEU A 337 -2.38 1.27 -17.76
C LEU A 337 -1.42 1.48 -16.62
N CYS A 338 -1.68 0.81 -15.51
CA CYS A 338 -0.84 0.75 -14.32
C CYS A 338 -0.23 -0.64 -14.18
N VAL A 339 1.08 -0.74 -13.96
CA VAL A 339 1.79 -2.01 -13.77
C VAL A 339 2.69 -1.91 -12.55
N ALA A 340 2.41 -2.72 -11.53
CA ALA A 340 3.24 -2.86 -10.34
C ALA A 340 4.22 -4.03 -10.52
N LEU A 341 5.48 -3.83 -10.10
CA LEU A 341 6.57 -4.79 -10.24
C LEU A 341 7.22 -5.07 -8.88
N ASN A 342 7.73 -6.29 -8.71
CA ASN A 342 8.47 -6.70 -7.54
C ASN A 342 9.80 -7.34 -7.94
N VAL A 343 10.92 -6.68 -7.62
CA VAL A 343 12.25 -7.27 -7.82
C VAL A 343 12.71 -8.07 -6.60
N ARG A 344 12.20 -7.77 -5.42
CA ARG A 344 12.67 -8.36 -4.16
C ARG A 344 12.32 -9.83 -4.02
N GLY A 345 11.15 -10.23 -4.44
CA GLY A 345 10.68 -11.61 -4.36
C GLY A 345 11.55 -12.62 -5.11
N TYR A 346 12.27 -12.17 -6.12
CA TYR A 346 13.12 -13.04 -6.98
C TYR A 346 14.62 -12.82 -6.76
N THR A 347 15.00 -11.84 -5.94
CA THR A 347 16.40 -11.50 -5.65
C THR A 347 17.04 -12.57 -4.77
N LYS A 348 18.24 -13.04 -5.13
CA LYS A 348 18.96 -14.10 -4.43
C LYS A 348 19.97 -13.59 -3.41
N THR A 349 20.25 -12.29 -3.39
CA THR A 349 21.21 -11.70 -2.45
C THR A 349 20.49 -11.07 -1.25
N PRO A 350 21.07 -11.16 -0.04
CA PRO A 350 20.44 -10.66 1.17
C PRO A 350 20.40 -9.13 1.24
N HIS A 351 21.22 -8.43 0.50
CA HIS A 351 21.35 -6.99 0.61
C HIS A 351 20.37 -6.24 -0.29
N HIS A 352 19.93 -5.07 0.15
CA HIS A 352 19.27 -4.03 -0.64
C HIS A 352 20.29 -3.28 -1.49
N LEU A 353 21.12 -4.00 -2.10
CA LEU A 353 22.39 -3.61 -2.65
C LEU A 353 22.33 -2.53 -3.70
N GLY A 354 23.38 -1.87 -3.77
CA GLY A 354 23.68 -0.66 -4.45
C GLY A 354 24.05 0.46 -3.48
N ASN A 355 23.96 0.23 -2.18
CA ASN A 355 24.09 1.32 -1.21
C ASN A 355 25.47 1.49 -0.62
N ASP A 356 26.22 0.43 -0.51
CA ASP A 356 27.47 0.41 0.25
C ASP A 356 28.69 -0.05 -0.56
N GLY A 357 28.52 -0.25 -1.87
CA GLY A 357 29.60 -0.73 -2.73
C GLY A 357 30.11 -2.13 -2.37
N THR A 358 29.40 -2.84 -1.49
CA THR A 358 29.76 -4.20 -1.07
C THR A 358 28.92 -5.26 -1.76
N ALA A 359 28.44 -4.97 -2.97
CA ALA A 359 27.67 -5.92 -3.76
C ALA A 359 28.47 -7.21 -3.98
N GLU A 360 28.23 -8.18 -3.13
CA GLU A 360 28.70 -9.55 -3.36
C GLU A 360 27.88 -10.24 -4.45
N GLY A 361 26.73 -9.67 -4.83
CA GLY A 361 25.85 -10.19 -5.86
C GLY A 361 26.25 -9.75 -7.26
N LYS A 362 26.05 -10.63 -8.22
CA LYS A 362 26.15 -10.27 -9.64
C LYS A 362 24.90 -9.52 -10.07
N PRO A 363 24.96 -8.66 -11.12
CA PRO A 363 23.76 -8.01 -11.67
C PRO A 363 22.60 -8.97 -11.95
N ASP A 364 22.90 -10.22 -12.36
CA ASP A 364 21.90 -11.26 -12.64
C ASP A 364 21.25 -11.85 -11.38
N ASP A 365 21.76 -11.57 -10.19
CA ASP A 365 21.15 -12.01 -8.92
C ASP A 365 19.93 -11.15 -8.54
N PHE A 366 19.82 -9.98 -9.15
CA PHE A 366 18.66 -9.09 -9.01
C PHE A 366 17.80 -9.21 -10.25
N THR A 367 16.62 -9.78 -10.10
CA THR A 367 15.77 -10.11 -11.25
C THR A 367 14.29 -10.01 -10.91
N LEU A 368 13.49 -9.64 -11.90
CA LEU A 368 12.03 -9.77 -11.87
C LEU A 368 11.59 -11.25 -11.98
N GLY A 369 12.49 -12.14 -12.33
CA GLY A 369 12.15 -13.52 -12.65
C GLY A 369 11.49 -13.69 -14.02
N PRO A 370 11.51 -14.91 -14.58
CA PRO A 370 11.05 -15.15 -15.94
C PRO A 370 9.54 -14.93 -16.13
N GLU A 371 8.73 -15.33 -15.15
CA GLU A 371 7.27 -15.19 -15.19
C GLU A 371 6.86 -13.71 -15.19
N GLN A 372 7.43 -12.92 -14.30
CA GLN A 372 7.12 -11.49 -14.21
C GLN A 372 7.63 -10.73 -15.44
N LYS A 373 8.79 -11.10 -16.00
CA LYS A 373 9.28 -10.53 -17.27
C LYS A 373 8.33 -10.80 -18.42
N ALA A 374 7.85 -12.04 -18.55
CA ALA A 374 6.88 -12.41 -19.57
C ALA A 374 5.53 -11.67 -19.36
N PHE A 375 5.09 -11.55 -18.12
CA PHE A 375 3.92 -10.77 -17.75
C PHE A 375 4.07 -9.29 -18.14
N LEU A 376 5.19 -8.66 -17.78
CA LEU A 376 5.47 -7.25 -18.08
C LEU A 376 5.44 -7.00 -19.59
N GLU A 377 6.17 -7.81 -20.37
CA GLU A 377 6.22 -7.66 -21.83
C GLU A 377 4.84 -7.84 -22.46
N LYS A 378 4.12 -8.90 -22.11
CA LYS A 378 2.76 -9.16 -22.59
C LYS A 378 1.82 -8.00 -22.27
N THR A 379 1.85 -7.50 -21.05
CA THR A 379 0.95 -6.44 -20.56
C THR A 379 1.22 -5.11 -21.26
N LEU A 380 2.48 -4.71 -21.35
CA LEU A 380 2.86 -3.45 -22.00
C LEU A 380 2.61 -3.47 -23.51
N ARG A 381 2.95 -4.58 -24.22
CA ARG A 381 2.72 -4.70 -25.65
C ARG A 381 1.25 -4.88 -26.02
N GLY A 382 0.47 -5.52 -25.14
CA GLY A 382 -0.95 -5.77 -25.34
C GLY A 382 -1.86 -4.56 -25.13
N SER A 383 -1.34 -3.45 -24.59
CA SER A 383 -2.15 -2.28 -24.25
C SER A 383 -2.08 -1.18 -25.30
N ASP A 384 -3.26 -0.71 -25.73
CA ASP A 384 -3.45 0.48 -26.59
C ASP A 384 -3.75 1.77 -25.82
N LEU A 385 -3.71 1.71 -24.49
CA LEU A 385 -4.02 2.86 -23.63
C LEU A 385 -3.05 4.03 -23.87
N PRO A 386 -3.56 5.27 -23.87
CA PRO A 386 -2.75 6.46 -24.19
C PRO A 386 -1.72 6.78 -23.10
N TYR A 387 -1.94 6.32 -21.87
CA TYR A 387 -0.98 6.48 -20.79
C TYR A 387 -0.56 5.12 -20.23
N LYS A 388 0.72 4.97 -19.92
CA LYS A 388 1.29 3.80 -19.26
C LYS A 388 2.22 4.24 -18.15
N VAL A 389 1.99 3.68 -16.96
CA VAL A 389 2.75 3.97 -15.75
C VAL A 389 3.19 2.66 -15.13
N THR A 390 4.45 2.59 -14.70
CA THR A 390 4.99 1.46 -13.95
C THR A 390 5.38 1.89 -12.54
N PHE A 391 5.28 0.97 -11.60
CA PHE A 391 5.59 1.16 -10.19
C PHE A 391 6.50 0.04 -9.72
N ILE A 392 7.59 0.40 -9.05
CA ILE A 392 8.52 -0.54 -8.41
C ILE A 392 9.10 0.12 -7.16
N HIS A 393 9.62 -0.66 -6.21
CA HIS A 393 10.29 -0.04 -5.07
C HIS A 393 11.73 0.36 -5.41
N HIS A 394 12.56 -0.57 -5.88
CA HIS A 394 13.94 -0.27 -6.29
C HIS A 394 13.99 0.25 -7.73
N THR A 395 14.73 1.33 -7.93
CA THR A 395 14.81 1.94 -9.26
C THR A 395 15.45 1.03 -10.31
N VAL A 396 15.04 1.18 -11.54
CA VAL A 396 15.77 0.66 -12.69
C VAL A 396 16.96 1.59 -12.97
N GLY A 397 18.15 1.04 -13.12
CA GLY A 397 19.32 1.81 -13.46
C GLY A 397 20.31 2.03 -12.33
N GLY A 398 19.96 1.76 -11.11
CA GLY A 398 20.85 1.75 -9.96
C GLY A 398 21.56 3.07 -9.65
N ASN A 399 22.62 2.99 -8.88
CA ASN A 399 23.40 4.15 -8.44
C ASN A 399 24.19 4.78 -9.60
N ALA A 400 23.95 6.06 -9.89
CA ALA A 400 24.64 6.81 -10.94
C ALA A 400 26.18 6.88 -10.78
N GLY A 401 26.70 6.62 -9.59
CA GLY A 401 28.14 6.63 -9.29
C GLY A 401 28.86 5.30 -9.47
N ASP A 402 28.14 4.18 -9.57
CA ASP A 402 28.73 2.84 -9.60
C ASP A 402 27.93 1.86 -10.46
N ALA A 403 28.13 1.95 -11.77
CA ALA A 403 27.43 1.17 -12.78
C ALA A 403 27.65 -0.34 -12.65
N GLU A 404 28.72 -0.80 -12.01
CA GLU A 404 29.04 -2.22 -11.91
C GLU A 404 28.26 -2.92 -10.79
N ASN A 405 27.82 -2.15 -9.77
CA ASN A 405 27.21 -2.69 -8.56
C ASN A 405 25.69 -2.46 -8.47
N SER A 406 25.06 -1.93 -9.48
CA SER A 406 23.76 -1.29 -9.34
C SER A 406 22.63 -1.95 -10.11
N ALA A 407 22.44 -3.22 -9.93
CA ALA A 407 21.21 -3.84 -10.35
C ALA A 407 20.09 -3.48 -9.36
N TYR A 408 19.12 -2.64 -9.75
CA TYR A 408 17.98 -2.25 -8.91
C TYR A 408 18.39 -1.66 -7.54
N GLY A 409 19.40 -0.80 -7.52
CA GLY A 409 19.91 -0.16 -6.30
C GLY A 409 19.36 1.23 -6.06
N ARG A 410 20.18 2.07 -5.44
CA ARG A 410 19.90 3.49 -5.21
C ARG A 410 20.32 4.36 -6.37
N GLY A 411 19.72 5.54 -6.41
CA GLY A 411 19.98 6.50 -7.47
C GLY A 411 19.47 6.00 -8.81
N GLY A 412 19.99 6.56 -9.87
CA GLY A 412 19.60 6.16 -11.20
C GLY A 412 20.37 6.93 -12.25
N GLY A 413 20.26 6.47 -13.47
CA GLY A 413 20.85 7.10 -14.63
C GLY A 413 21.11 6.08 -15.72
N ARG A 414 21.09 6.53 -16.97
CA ARG A 414 21.24 5.63 -18.11
C ARG A 414 22.56 4.86 -18.09
N ALA A 415 23.64 5.49 -17.61
CA ALA A 415 24.95 4.86 -17.56
C ALA A 415 25.01 3.61 -16.66
N ALA A 416 24.08 3.52 -15.73
CA ALA A 416 23.96 2.40 -14.79
C ALA A 416 23.03 1.28 -15.28
N HIS A 417 22.36 1.44 -16.41
CA HIS A 417 21.50 0.38 -16.97
C HIS A 417 22.33 -0.77 -17.50
N VAL A 418 22.25 -1.90 -16.83
CA VAL A 418 22.97 -3.13 -17.18
C VAL A 418 22.00 -4.33 -17.21
N GLY A 419 22.30 -5.32 -18.04
CA GLY A 419 21.59 -6.59 -18.07
C GLY A 419 20.06 -6.46 -18.14
N GLU A 420 19.37 -7.00 -17.16
CA GLU A 420 17.90 -6.99 -17.11
C GLU A 420 17.33 -5.58 -16.95
N GLN A 421 18.02 -4.68 -16.25
CA GLN A 421 17.56 -3.30 -16.12
C GLN A 421 17.52 -2.58 -17.45
N ALA A 422 18.55 -2.76 -18.30
CA ALA A 422 18.53 -2.21 -19.66
C ALA A 422 17.34 -2.78 -20.45
N TRP A 423 17.07 -4.07 -20.33
CA TRP A 423 15.92 -4.69 -20.97
C TRP A 423 14.59 -4.11 -20.49
N VAL A 424 14.41 -3.90 -19.18
CA VAL A 424 13.20 -3.28 -18.61
C VAL A 424 13.05 -1.86 -19.13
N HIS A 425 14.12 -1.06 -19.11
CA HIS A 425 14.12 0.30 -19.64
C HIS A 425 13.72 0.34 -21.12
N ASP A 426 14.42 -0.44 -21.95
CA ASP A 426 14.18 -0.48 -23.39
C ASP A 426 12.75 -0.94 -23.73
N LEU A 427 12.24 -1.93 -22.99
CA LEU A 427 10.86 -2.39 -23.14
C LEU A 427 9.86 -1.28 -22.79
N CYS A 428 10.06 -0.60 -21.66
CA CYS A 428 9.23 0.51 -21.23
C CYS A 428 9.21 1.63 -22.26
N VAL A 429 10.37 2.07 -22.74
CA VAL A 429 10.49 3.09 -23.77
C VAL A 429 9.82 2.64 -25.08
N ALA A 430 10.15 1.44 -25.57
CA ALA A 430 9.60 0.91 -26.83
C ALA A 430 8.07 0.72 -26.78
N THR A 431 7.51 0.44 -25.62
CA THR A 431 6.05 0.28 -25.44
C THR A 431 5.37 1.56 -24.98
N GLY A 432 6.15 2.66 -24.76
CA GLY A 432 5.69 4.01 -24.46
C GLY A 432 5.15 4.17 -23.03
N VAL A 433 5.81 3.59 -22.06
CA VAL A 433 5.69 3.99 -20.68
C VAL A 433 6.19 5.43 -20.55
N GLN A 434 5.38 6.31 -19.97
CA GLN A 434 5.75 7.72 -19.82
C GLN A 434 6.32 8.03 -18.45
N VAL A 435 5.86 7.32 -17.40
CA VAL A 435 6.31 7.52 -16.03
C VAL A 435 6.62 6.18 -15.37
N PHE A 436 7.80 6.10 -14.78
CA PHE A 436 8.29 5.00 -13.98
C PHE A 436 8.45 5.48 -12.54
N PHE A 437 7.48 5.18 -11.68
CA PHE A 437 7.54 5.52 -10.26
C PHE A 437 8.38 4.51 -9.50
N TYR A 438 9.23 5.01 -8.58
CA TYR A 438 10.03 4.18 -7.70
C TYR A 438 10.18 4.81 -6.30
N GLY A 439 10.61 4.03 -5.31
CA GLY A 439 10.81 4.42 -3.91
C GLY A 439 12.28 4.36 -3.48
N HIS A 440 12.50 3.97 -2.22
CA HIS A 440 13.79 3.56 -1.65
C HIS A 440 14.77 4.68 -1.25
N ASP A 441 14.80 5.81 -1.96
CA ASP A 441 15.83 6.86 -1.73
C ASP A 441 15.35 8.04 -0.87
N HIS A 442 14.09 8.03 -0.46
CA HIS A 442 13.49 8.97 0.52
C HIS A 442 13.64 10.46 0.17
N VAL A 443 13.78 10.80 -1.07
CA VAL A 443 13.86 12.17 -1.57
C VAL A 443 12.94 12.35 -2.77
N PHE A 444 12.47 13.55 -3.02
CA PHE A 444 11.81 13.83 -4.28
C PHE A 444 12.84 14.04 -5.39
N THR A 445 12.64 13.39 -6.52
CA THR A 445 13.40 13.65 -7.74
C THR A 445 12.61 13.25 -8.98
N ASP A 446 12.96 13.83 -10.11
CA ASP A 446 12.53 13.42 -11.45
C ASP A 446 13.75 13.36 -12.36
N MET A 447 13.95 12.22 -13.01
CA MET A 447 14.99 12.03 -14.02
C MET A 447 14.33 11.66 -15.33
N VAL A 448 14.72 12.32 -16.42
CA VAL A 448 14.22 11.99 -17.76
C VAL A 448 15.30 11.25 -18.54
N VAL A 449 15.01 9.99 -18.89
CA VAL A 449 15.90 9.15 -19.68
C VAL A 449 15.14 8.63 -20.90
N ASP A 450 15.62 8.89 -22.08
CA ASP A 450 15.01 8.52 -23.37
C ASP A 450 13.52 8.92 -23.47
N GLY A 451 13.15 10.05 -22.84
CA GLY A 451 11.79 10.60 -22.84
C GLY A 451 10.84 9.98 -21.82
N MET A 452 11.29 9.04 -21.00
CA MET A 452 10.56 8.47 -19.88
C MET A 452 10.99 9.15 -18.57
N HIS A 453 10.02 9.54 -17.74
CA HIS A 453 10.24 10.10 -16.41
C HIS A 453 10.44 9.00 -15.38
N TYR A 454 11.54 9.04 -14.66
CA TYR A 454 11.78 8.25 -13.45
C TYR A 454 11.45 9.13 -12.25
N ALA A 455 10.29 8.92 -11.66
CA ALA A 455 9.69 9.80 -10.67
C ALA A 455 9.74 9.18 -9.27
N LEU A 456 10.41 9.83 -8.33
CA LEU A 456 10.48 9.43 -6.93
C LEU A 456 9.67 10.41 -6.07
N PRO A 457 8.58 9.98 -5.43
CA PRO A 457 7.65 10.86 -4.72
C PRO A 457 8.09 11.21 -3.28
N GLY A 458 9.37 11.10 -2.96
CA GLY A 458 9.87 11.31 -1.62
C GLY A 458 9.54 10.17 -0.67
N THR A 459 9.25 10.51 0.56
CA THR A 459 8.80 9.61 1.60
C THR A 459 7.66 10.26 2.37
N THR A 460 6.74 9.49 2.92
CA THR A 460 5.72 10.06 3.81
C THR A 460 6.31 10.42 5.17
N SER A 461 7.29 9.64 5.68
CA SER A 461 7.73 9.81 7.07
C SER A 461 9.07 9.18 7.43
N ALA A 462 9.79 8.53 6.50
CA ALA A 462 11.08 7.95 6.84
C ALA A 462 11.99 8.94 7.59
N PRO A 463 12.63 8.53 8.69
CA PRO A 463 13.38 9.46 9.52
C PRO A 463 14.74 9.88 8.94
N TRP A 464 15.15 9.24 7.85
CA TRP A 464 16.42 9.52 7.17
C TRP A 464 16.20 9.87 5.69
N ARG A 465 17.18 10.54 5.10
CA ARG A 465 17.21 10.98 3.71
C ARG A 465 18.57 10.64 3.12
N PHE A 466 18.55 10.21 1.87
CA PHE A 466 19.77 9.91 1.15
C PHE A 466 20.29 11.13 0.40
N THR A 467 21.59 11.35 0.51
CA THR A 467 22.26 12.53 -0.04
C THR A 467 22.60 12.33 -1.51
N LYS A 468 22.94 13.41 -2.22
CA LYS A 468 23.48 13.34 -3.59
C LYS A 468 24.69 12.41 -3.70
N LYS A 469 25.54 12.33 -2.68
CA LYS A 469 26.70 11.44 -2.68
C LYS A 469 26.28 9.96 -2.73
N GLU A 470 25.16 9.62 -2.08
CA GLU A 470 24.66 8.24 -2.01
C GLU A 470 23.82 7.87 -3.24
N THR A 471 23.09 8.82 -3.79
CA THR A 471 22.12 8.59 -4.86
C THR A 471 22.61 9.02 -6.24
N GLY A 472 23.54 9.98 -6.30
CA GLY A 472 24.01 10.56 -7.56
C GLY A 472 23.04 11.50 -8.28
N TYR A 473 21.85 11.78 -7.71
CA TYR A 473 20.88 12.66 -8.35
C TYR A 473 21.40 14.08 -8.55
N ASP A 474 21.15 14.65 -9.73
CA ASP A 474 21.50 16.04 -10.02
C ASP A 474 20.62 17.02 -9.24
N THR A 475 19.34 16.70 -9.11
CA THR A 475 18.36 17.48 -8.36
C THR A 475 17.55 16.57 -7.48
N SER A 476 17.50 16.88 -6.17
CA SER A 476 16.65 16.19 -5.21
C SER A 476 16.19 17.12 -4.09
N PHE A 477 15.02 16.84 -3.53
CA PHE A 477 14.43 17.59 -2.41
C PHE A 477 14.20 16.64 -1.24
N PRO A 478 14.85 16.87 -0.09
CA PRO A 478 14.81 15.96 1.06
C PRO A 478 13.60 16.22 1.96
N ASP A 479 12.43 16.40 1.39
CA ASP A 479 11.18 16.66 2.09
C ASP A 479 10.33 15.40 2.22
N SER A 480 9.33 15.43 3.11
CA SER A 480 8.27 14.43 3.18
C SER A 480 7.05 14.86 2.36
N GLY A 481 6.34 13.88 1.80
CA GLY A 481 5.12 14.14 1.04
C GLY A 481 4.71 12.99 0.12
N TYR A 482 4.20 13.32 -1.06
CA TYR A 482 3.66 12.37 -2.03
C TYR A 482 3.62 12.97 -3.44
N ALA A 483 3.36 12.15 -4.46
CA ALA A 483 3.01 12.61 -5.79
C ALA A 483 1.49 12.55 -5.99
N ARG A 484 0.92 13.66 -6.46
CA ARG A 484 -0.45 13.77 -6.96
C ARG A 484 -0.44 13.69 -8.47
N VAL A 485 -1.19 12.76 -9.04
CA VAL A 485 -1.27 12.56 -10.48
C VAL A 485 -2.68 12.87 -10.96
N ARG A 486 -2.81 13.90 -11.79
CA ARG A 486 -4.07 14.27 -12.45
C ARG A 486 -4.05 13.80 -13.88
N VAL A 487 -5.05 13.06 -14.29
CA VAL A 487 -5.18 12.49 -15.63
C VAL A 487 -6.39 13.09 -16.33
N THR A 488 -6.14 13.56 -17.55
CA THR A 488 -7.17 14.00 -18.49
C THR A 488 -6.89 13.35 -19.85
N PRO A 489 -7.81 13.42 -20.82
CA PRO A 489 -7.52 12.96 -22.18
C PRO A 489 -6.36 13.74 -22.87
N GLN A 490 -6.03 14.94 -22.39
CA GLN A 490 -5.03 15.82 -23.00
C GLN A 490 -3.66 15.70 -22.36
N GLU A 491 -3.59 15.45 -21.06
CA GLU A 491 -2.33 15.32 -20.33
C GLU A 491 -2.48 14.45 -19.07
N MET A 492 -1.37 13.88 -18.65
CA MET A 492 -1.17 13.35 -17.31
C MET A 492 -0.15 14.24 -16.60
N ARG A 493 -0.57 14.92 -15.52
CA ARG A 493 0.24 15.84 -14.74
C ARG A 493 0.65 15.21 -13.43
N VAL A 494 1.95 15.16 -13.16
CA VAL A 494 2.56 14.69 -11.92
C VAL A 494 3.02 15.89 -11.11
N GLU A 495 2.50 16.05 -9.90
CA GLU A 495 2.87 17.11 -8.97
C GLU A 495 3.45 16.49 -7.70
N PHE A 496 4.67 16.83 -7.35
CA PHE A 496 5.30 16.45 -6.08
C PHE A 496 4.88 17.44 -5.01
N VAL A 497 4.18 16.96 -3.99
CA VAL A 497 3.54 17.78 -2.97
C VAL A 497 4.17 17.48 -1.61
N THR A 498 4.71 18.52 -0.95
CA THR A 498 5.27 18.38 0.41
C THR A 498 4.16 18.30 1.46
N LEU A 499 4.50 17.92 2.70
CA LEU A 499 3.54 17.92 3.82
C LEU A 499 2.97 19.31 4.14
N GLU A 500 3.65 20.37 3.76
CA GLU A 500 3.16 21.76 3.88
C GLU A 500 2.24 22.15 2.72
N GLY A 501 2.02 21.26 1.74
CA GLY A 501 1.15 21.50 0.57
C GLY A 501 1.85 22.24 -0.58
N ASN A 502 3.18 22.43 -0.52
CA ASN A 502 3.92 23.07 -1.60
C ASN A 502 4.11 22.11 -2.78
N VAL A 503 3.89 22.59 -3.99
CA VAL A 503 4.20 21.84 -5.21
C VAL A 503 5.64 22.15 -5.61
N LEU A 504 6.46 21.11 -5.72
CA LEU A 504 7.89 21.25 -6.05
C LEU A 504 8.11 21.58 -7.55
N PRO A 505 9.19 22.31 -7.87
CA PRO A 505 9.46 22.77 -9.24
C PRO A 505 9.82 21.64 -10.23
N ILE A 506 10.11 20.44 -9.75
CA ILE A 506 10.35 19.24 -10.57
C ILE A 506 9.06 18.56 -11.05
N SER A 507 7.89 19.12 -10.73
CA SER A 507 6.60 18.63 -11.24
C SER A 507 6.50 18.80 -12.75
N PHE A 508 5.86 17.84 -13.43
CA PHE A 508 5.84 17.75 -14.88
C PHE A 508 4.48 17.30 -15.44
N SER A 509 4.35 17.38 -16.75
CA SER A 509 3.20 16.83 -17.50
C SER A 509 3.68 16.02 -18.71
N VAL A 510 2.99 14.94 -19.02
CA VAL A 510 3.21 14.13 -20.22
C VAL A 510 1.96 14.10 -21.10
N PRO A 511 2.11 14.19 -22.43
CA PRO A 511 0.99 14.06 -23.36
C PRO A 511 0.55 12.60 -23.51
N PRO A 512 -0.67 12.34 -24.00
CA PRO A 512 -1.06 10.99 -24.40
C PRO A 512 -0.17 10.49 -25.55
N ARG A 513 0.11 9.19 -25.54
CA ARG A 513 0.83 8.56 -26.66
C ARG A 513 0.08 8.78 -27.97
N LYS A 514 0.83 9.12 -29.01
CA LYS A 514 0.31 9.06 -30.38
C LYS A 514 0.17 7.59 -30.79
N LYS A 515 -0.97 7.24 -31.31
CA LYS A 515 -1.24 5.90 -31.87
C LYS A 515 -0.33 5.60 -33.05
#